data_fd455ec63d6ad1e341d32796bcb9fc22
#
_entry.id   fd455ec63d6ad1e341d32796bcb9fc22
#
_cell.length_a   1.000
_cell.length_b   1.000
_cell.length_c   1.000
_cell.angle_alpha   90.00
_cell.angle_beta   90.00
_cell.angle_gamma   90.00
#
_symmetry.space_group_name_H-M   'P 1'
#
loop_
_entity.id
_entity.type
_entity.pdbx_description
1 polymer ?
#
loop_
_entity_poly.entity_id
_entity_poly.type
_entity_poly.pdbx_seq_one_letter_code
_entity_poly.pdbx_strand_id
1 'polypeptide(L)'
;MIALHRLAIALMMFAFVTSMTNADDLLFVSKPLTKPQEFTGGIEGPACDTAGNIYAVNFSEQGTIGRVTPDGKGSIFVTLGNGSIGNGIRFARNGDMFIADYTNHNILRVAAGSNKPTVFAHNDTMNQPNDLAMAPNGVLYASDPNWSDGTGQLWRINRDGEVTRIAADLGTTNGVEVSPDGKTLYVNESKQRNVWAFTITPQGVQDKRLIKQFPDHGFDGMRCDVDGNLYITRYGKGTVVKMTPQGEILQEIDVLGKRPSNICFGGPDGRTAYVTEVDHTRLVQFRVDRPGAAWTVNQSSGAGKTK
;
A
#
# COMPACT_ATOMS: atom_id res chain seq x y z
N MET A 1 -48.21 -21.78 69.00
CA MET A 1 -47.09 -22.15 68.12
C MET A 1 -47.24 -21.34 66.84
N ILE A 2 -46.50 -20.26 66.74
CA ILE A 2 -46.56 -19.34 65.57
C ILE A 2 -45.29 -19.60 64.77
N ALA A 3 -45.46 -20.07 63.52
CA ALA A 3 -44.38 -20.32 62.61
C ALA A 3 -44.03 -19.04 61.85
N LEU A 4 -42.83 -18.47 62.04
CA LEU A 4 -42.30 -17.36 61.21
C LEU A 4 -41.75 -17.90 59.89
N HIS A 5 -42.36 -17.48 58.78
CA HIS A 5 -41.79 -17.66 57.44
C HIS A 5 -40.81 -16.49 57.17
N ARG A 6 -39.53 -16.81 57.01
CA ARG A 6 -38.54 -15.87 56.47
C ARG A 6 -38.54 -15.91 54.97
N LEU A 7 -38.94 -14.79 54.35
CA LEU A 7 -38.86 -14.53 52.91
C LEU A 7 -37.46 -14.03 52.60
N ALA A 8 -36.69 -14.81 51.86
CA ALA A 8 -35.37 -14.39 51.37
C ALA A 8 -35.55 -13.72 50.02
N ILE A 9 -35.30 -12.42 49.95
CA ILE A 9 -35.28 -11.61 48.72
C ILE A 9 -33.86 -11.75 48.14
N ALA A 10 -33.71 -12.50 47.03
CA ALA A 10 -32.46 -12.54 46.25
C ALA A 10 -32.38 -11.31 45.34
N LEU A 11 -31.47 -10.40 45.66
CA LEU A 11 -31.16 -9.23 44.84
C LEU A 11 -30.24 -9.69 43.69
N MET A 12 -30.77 -9.87 42.48
CA MET A 12 -29.99 -10.07 41.25
C MET A 12 -29.38 -8.74 40.81
N MET A 13 -28.07 -8.56 41.08
CA MET A 13 -27.31 -7.49 40.44
C MET A 13 -27.04 -7.85 38.98
N PHE A 14 -27.72 -7.20 38.08
CA PHE A 14 -27.34 -7.17 36.65
C PHE A 14 -26.12 -6.26 36.51
N ALA A 15 -24.94 -6.85 36.34
CA ALA A 15 -23.76 -6.13 35.92
C ALA A 15 -23.94 -5.75 34.44
N PHE A 16 -24.20 -4.49 34.15
CA PHE A 16 -24.09 -3.93 32.81
C PHE A 16 -22.59 -3.86 32.47
N VAL A 17 -22.09 -4.85 31.71
CA VAL A 17 -20.78 -4.75 31.04
C VAL A 17 -20.96 -3.78 29.87
N THR A 18 -20.73 -2.49 30.10
CA THR A 18 -20.52 -1.55 29.00
C THR A 18 -19.18 -1.90 28.37
N SER A 19 -19.20 -2.57 27.21
CA SER A 19 -18.01 -2.70 26.38
C SER A 19 -17.66 -1.27 25.91
N MET A 20 -16.62 -0.69 26.52
CA MET A 20 -15.99 0.48 25.96
C MET A 20 -15.34 0.05 24.64
N THR A 21 -15.96 0.42 23.51
CA THR A 21 -15.29 0.35 22.22
C THR A 21 -14.09 1.28 22.32
N ASN A 22 -12.89 0.71 22.28
CA ASN A 22 -11.67 1.50 22.21
C ASN A 22 -11.74 2.33 20.91
N ALA A 23 -11.27 3.57 20.95
CA ALA A 23 -11.17 4.43 19.76
C ALA A 23 -10.35 3.77 18.63
N ASP A 24 -9.55 2.76 18.95
CA ASP A 24 -8.79 1.93 18.00
C ASP A 24 -9.66 0.97 17.16
N ASP A 25 -10.91 0.74 17.54
CA ASP A 25 -11.86 -0.13 16.82
C ASP A 25 -12.72 0.61 15.79
N LEU A 26 -12.64 1.94 15.72
CA LEU A 26 -13.39 2.73 14.75
C LEU A 26 -12.81 2.55 13.35
N LEU A 27 -13.64 2.04 12.43
CA LEU A 27 -13.27 1.89 11.03
C LEU A 27 -13.18 3.24 10.34
N PHE A 28 -12.18 3.40 9.45
CA PHE A 28 -12.01 4.54 8.56
C PHE A 28 -11.77 5.89 9.27
N VAL A 29 -11.30 5.85 10.50
CA VAL A 29 -10.90 7.04 11.26
C VAL A 29 -9.38 7.10 11.36
N SER A 30 -8.79 8.11 10.74
CA SER A 30 -7.33 8.27 10.65
C SER A 30 -6.72 8.83 11.93
N LYS A 31 -5.53 8.33 12.26
CA LYS A 31 -4.66 8.89 13.31
C LYS A 31 -3.20 8.87 12.85
N PRO A 32 -2.36 9.80 13.33
CA PRO A 32 -0.92 9.72 13.06
C PRO A 32 -0.33 8.42 13.64
N LEU A 33 0.61 7.81 12.91
CA LEU A 33 1.45 6.72 13.42
C LEU A 33 2.81 7.26 13.86
N THR A 34 3.45 8.07 13.03
CA THR A 34 4.75 8.69 13.32
C THR A 34 4.59 10.17 13.61
N LYS A 35 5.66 10.77 14.16
CA LYS A 35 5.72 12.21 14.36
C LYS A 35 5.84 12.93 13.01
N PRO A 36 5.43 14.21 12.92
CA PRO A 36 5.75 15.04 11.77
C PRO A 36 7.27 15.14 11.56
N GLN A 37 7.69 15.30 10.28
CA GLN A 37 9.07 15.53 9.86
C GLN A 37 10.04 14.37 10.13
N GLU A 38 9.54 13.15 10.26
CA GLU A 38 10.41 11.95 10.30
C GLU A 38 10.87 11.53 8.90
N PHE A 39 10.16 11.97 7.86
CA PHE A 39 10.50 11.71 6.46
C PHE A 39 10.77 13.03 5.73
N THR A 40 11.29 12.94 4.51
CA THR A 40 11.38 14.11 3.62
C THR A 40 10.09 14.32 2.85
N GLY A 41 9.97 15.42 2.09
CA GLY A 41 8.81 15.69 1.23
C GLY A 41 8.59 14.69 0.09
N GLY A 42 9.52 13.74 -0.11
CA GLY A 42 9.38 12.61 -1.04
C GLY A 42 8.98 11.30 -0.36
N ILE A 43 8.33 11.36 0.80
CA ILE A 43 7.80 10.16 1.47
C ILE A 43 6.84 9.41 0.55
N GLU A 44 7.11 8.09 0.32
CA GLU A 44 6.40 7.23 -0.62
C GLU A 44 6.57 5.76 -0.26
N GLY A 45 5.93 4.89 -1.06
CA GLY A 45 6.14 3.45 -1.11
C GLY A 45 5.93 2.72 0.20
N PRO A 46 4.82 2.93 0.95
CA PRO A 46 4.62 2.19 2.18
C PRO A 46 4.43 0.69 1.89
N ALA A 47 5.08 -0.14 2.70
CA ALA A 47 4.93 -1.60 2.65
C ALA A 47 5.09 -2.20 4.05
N CYS A 48 4.44 -3.33 4.32
CA CYS A 48 4.54 -4.02 5.60
C CYS A 48 5.22 -5.38 5.42
N ASP A 49 6.12 -5.72 6.34
CA ASP A 49 6.66 -7.06 6.46
C ASP A 49 5.75 -7.98 7.30
N THR A 50 6.08 -9.27 7.34
CA THR A 50 5.32 -10.26 8.13
C THR A 50 5.51 -10.13 9.64
N ALA A 51 6.48 -9.35 10.10
CA ALA A 51 6.69 -9.03 11.52
C ALA A 51 5.88 -7.79 11.97
N GLY A 52 5.20 -7.12 11.03
CA GLY A 52 4.36 -5.94 11.30
C GLY A 52 5.11 -4.61 11.26
N ASN A 53 6.38 -4.59 10.83
CA ASN A 53 7.07 -3.33 10.59
C ASN A 53 6.58 -2.70 9.29
N ILE A 54 6.54 -1.37 9.28
CA ILE A 54 6.16 -0.55 8.12
C ILE A 54 7.44 0.05 7.54
N TYR A 55 7.58 -0.04 6.22
CA TYR A 55 8.68 0.55 5.48
C TYR A 55 8.16 1.66 4.58
N ALA A 56 8.92 2.74 4.42
CA ALA A 56 8.64 3.80 3.48
C ALA A 56 9.95 4.47 3.05
N VAL A 57 9.95 5.07 1.86
CA VAL A 57 11.14 5.72 1.31
C VAL A 57 11.38 7.08 1.92
N ASN A 58 12.65 7.53 1.86
CA ASN A 58 13.10 8.87 2.21
C ASN A 58 12.92 9.24 3.70
N PHE A 59 13.22 8.28 4.59
CA PHE A 59 13.25 8.51 6.04
C PHE A 59 14.47 9.36 6.42
N SER A 60 14.25 10.47 7.11
CA SER A 60 15.23 11.49 7.50
C SER A 60 15.92 12.19 6.32
N GLU A 61 16.32 11.48 5.27
CA GLU A 61 16.99 12.00 4.09
C GLU A 61 16.61 11.21 2.82
N GLN A 62 16.79 11.82 1.66
CA GLN A 62 16.54 11.16 0.37
C GLN A 62 17.49 9.98 0.14
N GLY A 63 17.01 8.96 -0.60
CA GLY A 63 17.78 7.77 -0.93
C GLY A 63 17.85 6.78 0.23
N THR A 64 17.04 6.92 1.27
CA THR A 64 16.92 5.96 2.37
C THR A 64 15.59 5.22 2.33
N ILE A 65 15.55 4.05 2.95
CA ILE A 65 14.31 3.35 3.33
C ILE A 65 14.24 3.37 4.85
N GLY A 66 13.16 3.92 5.39
CA GLY A 66 12.85 3.85 6.81
C GLY A 66 12.16 2.53 7.17
N ARG A 67 12.39 2.07 8.39
CA ARG A 67 11.60 1.02 9.03
C ARG A 67 10.95 1.63 10.28
N VAL A 68 9.65 1.52 10.36
CA VAL A 68 8.83 1.98 11.48
C VAL A 68 8.20 0.78 12.17
N THR A 69 8.37 0.64 13.47
CA THR A 69 7.74 -0.41 14.27
C THR A 69 6.24 -0.15 14.45
N PRO A 70 5.42 -1.15 14.82
CA PRO A 70 3.98 -0.97 15.05
C PRO A 70 3.63 0.13 16.06
N ASP A 71 4.54 0.44 17.00
CA ASP A 71 4.39 1.52 17.98
C ASP A 71 4.91 2.89 17.48
N GLY A 72 5.25 3.00 16.19
CA GLY A 72 5.59 4.26 15.53
C GLY A 72 7.04 4.72 15.68
N LYS A 73 7.97 3.85 16.10
CA LYS A 73 9.40 4.19 16.20
C LYS A 73 10.11 3.95 14.88
N GLY A 74 10.61 5.02 14.27
CA GLY A 74 11.33 5.00 13.00
C GLY A 74 12.84 4.83 13.16
N SER A 75 13.46 4.22 12.16
CA SER A 75 14.93 4.13 11.99
C SER A 75 15.27 3.92 10.52
N ILE A 76 16.46 4.33 10.08
CA ILE A 76 16.95 3.99 8.74
C ILE A 76 17.16 2.47 8.67
N PHE A 77 16.54 1.82 7.70
CA PHE A 77 16.73 0.39 7.41
C PHE A 77 17.83 0.18 6.38
N VAL A 78 17.83 0.97 5.29
CA VAL A 78 18.82 0.87 4.23
C VAL A 78 19.05 2.23 3.59
N THR A 79 20.30 2.49 3.17
CA THR A 79 20.66 3.58 2.27
C THR A 79 20.92 2.99 0.88
N LEU A 80 20.24 3.50 -0.15
CA LEU A 80 20.26 2.91 -1.48
C LEU A 80 21.58 3.10 -2.21
N GLY A 81 22.25 4.25 -2.00
CA GLY A 81 23.53 4.57 -2.65
C GLY A 81 23.38 4.96 -4.12
N ASN A 82 24.51 5.32 -4.75
CA ASN A 82 24.64 5.63 -6.20
C ASN A 82 23.61 6.61 -6.75
N GLY A 83 23.10 7.54 -5.92
CA GLY A 83 22.06 8.48 -6.32
C GLY A 83 20.66 7.89 -6.51
N SER A 84 20.45 6.64 -6.14
CA SER A 84 19.11 6.00 -6.18
C SER A 84 18.17 6.67 -5.20
N ILE A 85 16.97 6.96 -5.67
CA ILE A 85 15.84 7.42 -4.86
C ILE A 85 14.71 6.41 -5.05
N GLY A 86 14.34 5.73 -3.97
CA GLY A 86 13.24 4.77 -3.98
C GLY A 86 11.88 5.47 -4.11
N ASN A 87 10.92 4.75 -4.69
CA ASN A 87 9.51 5.12 -4.69
C ASN A 87 8.66 3.93 -4.21
N GLY A 88 7.90 3.23 -5.04
CA GLY A 88 7.08 2.10 -4.62
C GLY A 88 7.89 0.94 -4.03
N ILE A 89 7.41 0.35 -2.93
CA ILE A 89 8.01 -0.85 -2.29
C ILE A 89 7.00 -2.00 -2.32
N ARG A 90 7.50 -3.22 -2.57
CA ARG A 90 6.75 -4.48 -2.42
C ARG A 90 7.59 -5.54 -1.73
N PHE A 91 6.96 -6.31 -0.86
CA PHE A 91 7.53 -7.53 -0.31
C PHE A 91 7.05 -8.75 -1.08
N ALA A 92 7.99 -9.62 -1.44
CA ALA A 92 7.67 -10.95 -1.93
C ALA A 92 7.40 -11.91 -0.75
N ARG A 93 6.78 -13.05 -1.04
CA ARG A 93 6.47 -14.10 -0.05
C ARG A 93 7.67 -14.64 0.70
N ASN A 94 8.85 -14.63 0.09
CA ASN A 94 10.10 -15.06 0.71
C ASN A 94 10.75 -13.98 1.61
N GLY A 95 10.13 -12.79 1.69
CA GLY A 95 10.61 -11.66 2.47
C GLY A 95 11.56 -10.72 1.72
N ASP A 96 11.86 -10.96 0.46
CA ASP A 96 12.62 -10.01 -0.36
C ASP A 96 11.81 -8.72 -0.55
N MET A 97 12.49 -7.59 -0.43
CA MET A 97 11.93 -6.27 -0.70
C MET A 97 12.32 -5.83 -2.11
N PHE A 98 11.35 -5.42 -2.93
CA PHE A 98 11.55 -4.79 -4.23
C PHE A 98 11.20 -3.31 -4.15
N ILE A 99 12.02 -2.47 -4.80
CA ILE A 99 11.92 -1.01 -4.73
C ILE A 99 12.02 -0.46 -6.15
N ALA A 100 11.06 0.36 -6.57
CA ALA A 100 11.18 1.16 -7.78
C ALA A 100 12.24 2.24 -7.55
N ASP A 101 13.29 2.27 -8.37
CA ASP A 101 14.33 3.29 -8.32
C ASP A 101 13.99 4.40 -9.31
N TYR A 102 13.43 5.45 -8.77
CA TYR A 102 12.88 6.59 -9.49
C TYR A 102 13.91 7.35 -10.35
N THR A 103 15.20 7.26 -10.00
CA THR A 103 16.27 8.06 -10.64
C THR A 103 17.15 7.26 -11.59
N ASN A 104 17.34 5.98 -11.38
CA ASN A 104 18.33 5.17 -12.12
C ASN A 104 17.71 4.08 -13.00
N HIS A 105 16.40 4.15 -13.28
CA HIS A 105 15.70 3.22 -14.19
C HIS A 105 15.79 1.74 -13.75
N ASN A 106 15.88 1.50 -12.42
CA ASN A 106 16.02 0.16 -11.86
C ASN A 106 14.77 -0.30 -11.10
N ILE A 107 14.66 -1.60 -10.94
CA ILE A 107 13.99 -2.23 -9.82
C ILE A 107 15.07 -2.79 -8.92
N LEU A 108 15.20 -2.26 -7.71
CA LEU A 108 16.15 -2.75 -6.73
C LEU A 108 15.56 -3.90 -5.93
N ARG A 109 16.44 -4.77 -5.39
CA ARG A 109 16.09 -5.84 -4.47
C ARG A 109 16.95 -5.76 -3.22
N VAL A 110 16.33 -5.87 -2.07
CA VAL A 110 16.97 -6.16 -0.79
C VAL A 110 16.52 -7.56 -0.38
N ALA A 111 17.47 -8.50 -0.35
CA ALA A 111 17.17 -9.89 0.00
C ALA A 111 16.72 -10.01 1.46
N ALA A 112 15.84 -10.96 1.76
CA ALA A 112 15.37 -11.23 3.12
C ALA A 112 16.54 -11.41 4.10
N GLY A 113 16.47 -10.70 5.23
CA GLY A 113 17.52 -10.70 6.25
C GLY A 113 18.76 -9.86 5.90
N SER A 114 18.76 -9.16 4.76
CA SER A 114 19.82 -8.24 4.33
C SER A 114 19.37 -6.79 4.51
N ASN A 115 20.34 -5.87 4.47
CA ASN A 115 20.14 -4.43 4.30
C ASN A 115 20.96 -3.87 3.11
N LYS A 116 21.36 -4.75 2.17
CA LYS A 116 22.15 -4.36 1.00
C LYS A 116 21.27 -4.40 -0.25
N PRO A 117 21.00 -3.24 -0.88
CA PRO A 117 20.28 -3.19 -2.15
C PRO A 117 21.17 -3.70 -3.29
N THR A 118 20.56 -4.39 -4.24
CA THR A 118 21.16 -4.82 -5.50
C THR A 118 20.20 -4.48 -6.64
N VAL A 119 20.72 -4.23 -7.84
CA VAL A 119 19.89 -4.09 -9.03
C VAL A 119 19.33 -5.48 -9.39
N PHE A 120 18.00 -5.59 -9.38
CA PHE A 120 17.28 -6.80 -9.79
C PHE A 120 16.91 -6.76 -11.27
N ALA A 121 16.47 -5.60 -11.74
CA ALA A 121 16.08 -5.38 -13.14
C ALA A 121 16.43 -3.94 -13.53
N HIS A 122 16.76 -3.74 -14.81
CA HIS A 122 17.13 -2.44 -15.36
C HIS A 122 16.67 -2.32 -16.80
N ASN A 123 16.23 -1.12 -17.20
CA ASN A 123 15.98 -0.81 -18.60
C ASN A 123 16.14 0.69 -18.84
N ASP A 124 17.09 1.08 -19.71
CA ASP A 124 17.39 2.49 -20.04
C ASP A 124 16.22 3.28 -20.62
N THR A 125 15.17 2.59 -21.10
CA THR A 125 13.96 3.24 -21.66
C THR A 125 12.85 3.46 -20.65
N MET A 126 13.04 3.08 -19.37
CA MET A 126 12.19 3.55 -18.28
C MET A 126 12.40 5.06 -18.08
N ASN A 127 11.34 5.78 -17.70
CA ASN A 127 11.44 7.20 -17.34
C ASN A 127 11.76 7.34 -15.85
N GLN A 128 10.79 6.99 -15.03
CA GLN A 128 10.82 7.15 -13.58
C GLN A 128 9.98 6.02 -12.94
N PRO A 129 10.50 4.78 -12.85
CA PRO A 129 9.78 3.69 -12.20
C PRO A 129 9.17 4.17 -10.87
N ASN A 130 7.85 4.15 -10.80
CA ASN A 130 7.12 4.82 -9.72
C ASN A 130 6.53 3.82 -8.73
N ASP A 131 5.35 3.26 -8.98
CA ASP A 131 4.76 2.27 -8.08
C ASP A 131 4.95 0.84 -8.62
N LEU A 132 4.88 -0.13 -7.73
CA LEU A 132 5.01 -1.55 -8.02
C LEU A 132 3.75 -2.31 -7.60
N ALA A 133 3.39 -3.32 -8.35
CA ALA A 133 2.45 -4.36 -7.96
C ALA A 133 3.09 -5.73 -8.13
N MET A 134 2.77 -6.68 -7.25
CA MET A 134 3.24 -8.06 -7.35
C MET A 134 2.06 -9.01 -7.53
N ALA A 135 2.05 -9.73 -8.63
CA ALA A 135 1.08 -10.78 -8.86
C ALA A 135 1.30 -11.99 -7.93
N PRO A 136 0.26 -12.81 -7.66
CA PRO A 136 0.40 -14.01 -6.83
C PRO A 136 1.47 -15.01 -7.30
N ASN A 137 1.82 -15.00 -8.58
CA ASN A 137 2.89 -15.82 -9.16
C ASN A 137 4.30 -15.21 -9.04
N GLY A 138 4.45 -14.01 -8.43
CA GLY A 138 5.72 -13.33 -8.20
C GLY A 138 6.22 -12.47 -9.35
N VAL A 139 5.44 -12.29 -10.42
CA VAL A 139 5.72 -11.31 -11.47
C VAL A 139 5.42 -9.92 -10.93
N LEU A 140 6.34 -8.96 -11.18
CA LEU A 140 6.15 -7.55 -10.83
C LEU A 140 5.62 -6.77 -12.04
N TYR A 141 4.82 -5.75 -11.73
CA TYR A 141 4.38 -4.71 -12.65
C TYR A 141 4.81 -3.37 -12.10
N ALA A 142 5.33 -2.50 -12.95
CA ALA A 142 5.75 -1.16 -12.59
C ALA A 142 5.01 -0.13 -13.44
N SER A 143 4.53 0.91 -12.78
CA SER A 143 4.12 2.15 -13.45
C SER A 143 5.35 3.03 -13.68
N ASP A 144 5.31 3.78 -14.76
CA ASP A 144 6.46 4.57 -15.21
C ASP A 144 5.98 5.86 -15.90
N PRO A 145 5.72 6.91 -15.13
CA PRO A 145 5.25 8.18 -15.68
C PRO A 145 6.37 8.98 -16.35
N ASN A 146 6.00 9.78 -17.33
CA ASN A 146 6.73 10.94 -17.80
C ASN A 146 5.94 12.19 -17.39
N TRP A 147 6.35 12.81 -16.30
CA TRP A 147 5.63 13.95 -15.73
C TRP A 147 5.67 15.20 -16.61
N SER A 148 6.79 15.43 -17.36
CA SER A 148 6.94 16.58 -18.25
C SER A 148 5.94 16.52 -19.38
N ASP A 149 5.82 15.39 -20.02
CA ASP A 149 5.00 15.20 -21.22
C ASP A 149 3.55 14.83 -20.88
N GLY A 150 3.29 14.48 -19.63
CA GLY A 150 1.96 14.04 -19.19
C GLY A 150 1.57 12.65 -19.69
N THR A 151 2.57 11.80 -19.99
CA THR A 151 2.42 10.43 -20.50
C THR A 151 2.92 9.40 -19.51
N GLY A 152 2.82 8.13 -19.84
CA GLY A 152 3.34 7.03 -19.03
C GLY A 152 3.29 5.70 -19.76
N GLN A 153 3.92 4.73 -19.16
CA GLN A 153 4.04 3.36 -19.65
C GLN A 153 3.95 2.36 -18.51
N LEU A 154 3.80 1.08 -18.84
CA LEU A 154 3.77 -0.03 -17.90
C LEU A 154 4.80 -1.07 -18.28
N TRP A 155 5.44 -1.60 -17.24
CA TRP A 155 6.46 -2.63 -17.34
C TRP A 155 6.05 -3.89 -16.62
N ARG A 156 6.39 -5.03 -17.19
CA ARG A 156 6.36 -6.34 -16.57
C ARG A 156 7.78 -6.78 -16.29
N ILE A 157 8.06 -7.19 -15.06
CA ILE A 157 9.35 -7.69 -14.63
C ILE A 157 9.16 -9.14 -14.20
N ASN A 158 9.79 -10.05 -14.90
CA ASN A 158 9.74 -11.47 -14.61
C ASN A 158 10.51 -11.81 -13.32
N ARG A 159 10.32 -13.03 -12.83
CA ARG A 159 10.97 -13.51 -11.59
C ARG A 159 12.50 -13.65 -11.70
N ASP A 160 13.03 -13.65 -12.88
CA ASP A 160 14.46 -13.67 -13.21
C ASP A 160 15.04 -12.28 -13.51
N GLY A 161 14.19 -11.21 -13.45
CA GLY A 161 14.60 -9.84 -13.70
C GLY A 161 14.47 -9.40 -15.17
N GLU A 162 13.98 -10.24 -16.08
CA GLU A 162 13.69 -9.82 -17.45
C GLU A 162 12.59 -8.74 -17.46
N VAL A 163 12.81 -7.66 -18.21
CA VAL A 163 11.94 -6.48 -18.29
C VAL A 163 11.28 -6.38 -19.65
N THR A 164 9.98 -6.27 -19.68
CA THR A 164 9.19 -6.08 -20.90
C THR A 164 8.24 -4.90 -20.75
N ARG A 165 8.23 -3.96 -21.69
CA ARG A 165 7.21 -2.93 -21.77
C ARG A 165 5.90 -3.54 -22.29
N ILE A 166 4.83 -3.46 -21.50
CA ILE A 166 3.55 -4.11 -21.79
C ILE A 166 2.45 -3.14 -22.20
N ALA A 167 2.64 -1.84 -21.95
CA ALA A 167 1.76 -0.78 -22.46
C ALA A 167 2.53 0.53 -22.56
N ALA A 168 2.17 1.35 -23.53
CA ALA A 168 2.65 2.71 -23.79
C ALA A 168 1.44 3.61 -24.11
N ASP A 169 1.71 4.87 -24.36
CA ASP A 169 0.70 5.87 -24.74
C ASP A 169 -0.44 6.00 -23.70
N LEU A 170 -0.07 5.86 -22.43
CA LEU A 170 -0.94 6.11 -21.29
C LEU A 170 -0.74 7.56 -20.82
N GLY A 171 -1.65 8.03 -19.96
CA GLY A 171 -1.45 9.26 -19.21
C GLY A 171 -0.36 9.11 -18.14
N THR A 172 -0.25 10.05 -17.20
CA THR A 172 0.73 9.98 -16.12
C THR A 172 0.40 8.82 -15.18
N THR A 173 0.87 7.61 -15.53
CA THR A 173 0.67 6.39 -14.73
C THR A 173 1.31 6.56 -13.35
N ASN A 174 0.59 6.16 -12.30
CA ASN A 174 1.07 6.24 -10.93
C ASN A 174 0.73 4.95 -10.19
N GLY A 175 -0.22 4.95 -9.27
CA GLY A 175 -0.59 3.74 -8.54
C GLY A 175 -0.90 2.58 -9.47
N VAL A 176 -0.32 1.42 -9.19
CA VAL A 176 -0.53 0.16 -9.92
C VAL A 176 -0.83 -0.96 -8.92
N GLU A 177 -1.81 -1.83 -9.22
CA GLU A 177 -2.15 -2.95 -8.36
C GLU A 177 -2.69 -4.15 -9.17
N VAL A 178 -2.42 -5.35 -8.67
CA VAL A 178 -2.94 -6.60 -9.26
C VAL A 178 -4.12 -7.10 -8.41
N SER A 179 -5.21 -7.52 -9.05
CA SER A 179 -6.34 -8.13 -8.38
C SER A 179 -5.94 -9.37 -7.57
N PRO A 180 -6.66 -9.74 -6.49
CA PRO A 180 -6.30 -10.89 -5.66
C PRO A 180 -6.23 -12.21 -6.42
N ASP A 181 -7.00 -12.37 -7.50
CA ASP A 181 -6.99 -13.55 -8.37
C ASP A 181 -5.87 -13.53 -9.44
N GLY A 182 -5.11 -12.43 -9.53
CA GLY A 182 -4.00 -12.27 -10.46
C GLY A 182 -4.38 -12.03 -11.91
N LYS A 183 -5.64 -11.73 -12.21
CA LYS A 183 -6.14 -11.64 -13.59
C LYS A 183 -6.30 -10.21 -14.11
N THR A 184 -6.35 -9.23 -13.22
CA THR A 184 -6.56 -7.82 -13.58
C THR A 184 -5.41 -6.97 -13.07
N LEU A 185 -4.86 -6.11 -13.93
CA LEU A 185 -3.96 -5.04 -13.55
C LEU A 185 -4.73 -3.74 -13.52
N TYR A 186 -4.76 -3.08 -12.36
CA TYR A 186 -5.33 -1.76 -12.19
C TYR A 186 -4.23 -0.71 -12.27
N VAL A 187 -4.52 0.41 -12.92
CA VAL A 187 -3.59 1.55 -13.06
C VAL A 187 -4.36 2.84 -12.93
N ASN A 188 -3.88 3.77 -12.15
CA ASN A 188 -4.39 5.13 -12.17
C ASN A 188 -3.48 6.08 -12.95
N GLU A 189 -4.07 7.12 -13.52
CA GLU A 189 -3.40 8.23 -14.20
C GLU A 189 -3.64 9.51 -13.40
N SER A 190 -2.57 10.05 -12.82
CA SER A 190 -2.66 11.18 -11.88
C SER A 190 -3.27 12.44 -12.51
N LYS A 191 -2.69 12.94 -13.62
CA LYS A 191 -3.15 14.18 -14.27
C LYS A 191 -4.48 14.01 -14.98
N GLN A 192 -4.71 12.84 -15.60
CA GLN A 192 -5.93 12.53 -16.34
C GLN A 192 -7.08 12.12 -15.43
N ARG A 193 -6.80 11.73 -14.20
CA ARG A 193 -7.78 11.33 -13.17
C ARG A 193 -8.60 10.12 -13.57
N ASN A 194 -7.99 9.21 -14.32
CA ASN A 194 -8.59 7.95 -14.76
C ASN A 194 -8.11 6.79 -13.90
N VAL A 195 -8.99 5.82 -13.67
CA VAL A 195 -8.64 4.50 -13.15
C VAL A 195 -8.97 3.47 -14.22
N TRP A 196 -7.96 2.75 -14.66
CA TRP A 196 -8.03 1.75 -15.71
C TRP A 196 -7.91 0.34 -15.15
N ALA A 197 -8.51 -0.62 -15.85
CA ALA A 197 -8.24 -2.04 -15.68
C ALA A 197 -7.80 -2.66 -16.99
N PHE A 198 -6.88 -3.60 -16.90
CA PHE A 198 -6.36 -4.42 -17.97
C PHE A 198 -6.51 -5.89 -17.62
N THR A 199 -6.79 -6.74 -18.59
CA THR A 199 -6.70 -8.20 -18.45
C THR A 199 -5.23 -8.61 -18.52
N ILE A 200 -4.73 -9.31 -17.49
CA ILE A 200 -3.36 -9.87 -17.49
C ILE A 200 -3.34 -11.13 -18.34
N THR A 201 -2.35 -11.24 -19.21
CA THR A 201 -2.07 -12.43 -20.04
C THR A 201 -0.61 -12.88 -19.86
N PRO A 202 -0.25 -14.09 -20.32
CA PRO A 202 1.16 -14.51 -20.34
C PRO A 202 2.06 -13.58 -21.15
N GLN A 203 1.54 -12.88 -22.15
CA GLN A 203 2.30 -12.00 -23.04
C GLN A 203 2.33 -10.54 -22.58
N GLY A 204 1.51 -10.16 -21.59
CA GLY A 204 1.42 -8.78 -21.12
C GLY A 204 0.01 -8.43 -20.63
N VAL A 205 -0.56 -7.33 -21.15
CA VAL A 205 -1.91 -6.88 -20.80
C VAL A 205 -2.73 -6.60 -22.05
N GLN A 206 -4.05 -6.76 -21.93
CA GLN A 206 -5.04 -6.49 -22.99
C GLN A 206 -6.34 -5.93 -22.40
N ASP A 207 -7.33 -5.64 -23.25
CA ASP A 207 -8.69 -5.24 -22.88
C ASP A 207 -8.71 -4.04 -21.92
N LYS A 208 -7.96 -2.97 -22.26
CA LYS A 208 -7.97 -1.72 -21.51
C LYS A 208 -9.39 -1.19 -21.36
N ARG A 209 -9.89 -1.04 -20.15
CA ARG A 209 -11.21 -0.48 -19.87
C ARG A 209 -11.15 0.59 -18.78
N LEU A 210 -11.87 1.67 -18.99
CA LEU A 210 -12.02 2.71 -17.97
C LEU A 210 -12.97 2.20 -16.88
N ILE A 211 -12.49 2.20 -15.63
CA ILE A 211 -13.33 1.90 -14.46
C ILE A 211 -14.03 3.17 -14.01
N LYS A 212 -13.24 4.24 -13.84
CA LYS A 212 -13.78 5.51 -13.36
C LYS A 212 -12.88 6.67 -13.77
N GLN A 213 -13.50 7.80 -14.10
CA GLN A 213 -12.88 9.10 -14.18
C GLN A 213 -13.40 9.97 -13.03
N PHE A 214 -12.49 10.67 -12.35
CA PHE A 214 -12.86 11.58 -11.28
C PHE A 214 -12.86 13.03 -11.77
N PRO A 215 -13.79 13.87 -11.26
CA PRO A 215 -13.91 15.25 -11.75
C PRO A 215 -12.82 16.18 -11.22
N ASP A 216 -12.24 15.84 -10.05
CA ASP A 216 -11.33 16.69 -9.29
C ASP A 216 -10.10 15.92 -8.82
N HIS A 217 -9.05 16.63 -8.42
CA HIS A 217 -7.81 16.14 -7.80
C HIS A 217 -7.20 14.90 -8.45
N GLY A 218 -5.89 14.74 -8.33
CA GLY A 218 -5.15 13.62 -8.88
C GLY A 218 -5.21 12.38 -8.01
N PHE A 219 -4.47 11.38 -8.47
CA PHE A 219 -4.19 10.15 -7.76
C PHE A 219 -2.70 10.02 -7.49
N ASP A 220 -2.38 9.13 -6.55
CA ASP A 220 -1.04 8.65 -6.32
C ASP A 220 -1.07 7.12 -6.17
N GLY A 221 -0.55 6.51 -5.13
CA GLY A 221 -0.52 5.06 -4.99
C GLY A 221 -1.90 4.41 -4.77
N MET A 222 -1.97 3.10 -4.96
CA MET A 222 -3.16 2.29 -4.69
C MET A 222 -2.83 0.89 -4.21
N ARG A 223 -3.76 0.26 -3.47
CA ARG A 223 -3.76 -1.14 -3.05
C ARG A 223 -5.17 -1.71 -3.09
N CYS A 224 -5.30 -3.04 -3.07
CA CYS A 224 -6.60 -3.69 -2.94
C CYS A 224 -6.71 -4.52 -1.65
N ASP A 225 -7.95 -4.68 -1.17
CA ASP A 225 -8.31 -5.65 -0.14
C ASP A 225 -8.56 -7.05 -0.74
N VAL A 226 -8.81 -8.04 0.13
CA VAL A 226 -9.04 -9.44 -0.30
C VAL A 226 -10.29 -9.63 -1.16
N ASP A 227 -11.26 -8.71 -1.10
CA ASP A 227 -12.46 -8.71 -1.94
C ASP A 227 -12.23 -8.01 -3.28
N GLY A 228 -11.03 -7.44 -3.49
CA GLY A 228 -10.63 -6.71 -4.69
C GLY A 228 -11.05 -5.24 -4.71
N ASN A 229 -11.60 -4.68 -3.62
CA ASN A 229 -11.89 -3.26 -3.56
C ASN A 229 -10.58 -2.47 -3.55
N LEU A 230 -10.53 -1.42 -4.36
CA LEU A 230 -9.36 -0.56 -4.50
C LEU A 230 -9.38 0.55 -3.45
N TYR A 231 -8.25 0.78 -2.82
CA TYR A 231 -7.97 1.94 -1.97
C TYR A 231 -6.95 2.81 -2.70
N ILE A 232 -7.36 4.01 -3.10
CA ILE A 232 -6.58 4.91 -3.94
C ILE A 232 -6.37 6.22 -3.21
N THR A 233 -5.13 6.68 -3.10
CA THR A 233 -4.82 7.98 -2.53
C THR A 233 -5.21 9.09 -3.49
N ARG A 234 -5.90 10.12 -2.97
CA ARG A 234 -6.38 11.30 -3.70
C ARG A 234 -5.48 12.48 -3.38
N TYR A 235 -4.35 12.56 -4.10
CA TYR A 235 -3.35 13.62 -3.94
C TYR A 235 -3.95 15.00 -4.25
N GLY A 236 -3.77 15.94 -3.34
CA GLY A 236 -4.36 17.28 -3.40
C GLY A 236 -5.74 17.37 -2.74
N LYS A 237 -6.51 16.28 -2.64
CA LYS A 237 -7.79 16.23 -1.92
C LYS A 237 -7.62 15.92 -0.43
N GLY A 238 -6.67 15.05 -0.09
CA GLY A 238 -6.39 14.66 1.29
C GLY A 238 -7.20 13.46 1.76
N THR A 239 -7.59 12.59 0.83
CA THR A 239 -8.39 11.41 1.15
C THR A 239 -7.82 10.14 0.55
N VAL A 240 -8.25 8.99 1.07
CA VAL A 240 -8.19 7.70 0.40
C VAL A 240 -9.60 7.32 0.00
N VAL A 241 -9.83 7.02 -1.27
CA VAL A 241 -11.11 6.49 -1.72
C VAL A 241 -11.06 4.96 -1.75
N LYS A 242 -12.07 4.31 -1.12
CA LYS A 242 -12.34 2.88 -1.28
C LYS A 242 -13.41 2.74 -2.36
N MET A 243 -13.16 1.95 -3.39
CA MET A 243 -14.13 1.70 -4.45
C MET A 243 -14.10 0.24 -4.92
N THR A 244 -15.23 -0.23 -5.46
CA THR A 244 -15.33 -1.56 -6.05
C THR A 244 -14.52 -1.68 -7.36
N PRO A 245 -14.20 -2.90 -7.82
CA PRO A 245 -13.62 -3.14 -9.15
C PRO A 245 -14.46 -2.61 -10.33
N GLN A 246 -15.73 -2.28 -10.08
CA GLN A 246 -16.65 -1.71 -11.08
C GLN A 246 -16.73 -0.17 -11.01
N GLY A 247 -16.01 0.47 -10.05
CA GLY A 247 -15.92 1.92 -9.93
C GLY A 247 -17.00 2.56 -9.03
N GLU A 248 -17.73 1.76 -8.24
CA GLU A 248 -18.63 2.28 -7.21
C GLU A 248 -17.82 2.75 -6.00
N ILE A 249 -18.01 3.99 -5.56
CA ILE A 249 -17.35 4.53 -4.36
C ILE A 249 -18.07 4.00 -3.12
N LEU A 250 -17.35 3.28 -2.27
CA LEU A 250 -17.86 2.73 -1.02
C LEU A 250 -17.59 3.65 0.16
N GLN A 251 -16.41 4.30 0.18
CA GLN A 251 -15.97 5.15 1.28
C GLN A 251 -14.97 6.19 0.78
N GLU A 252 -14.96 7.35 1.41
CA GLU A 252 -13.90 8.35 1.29
C GLU A 252 -13.38 8.69 2.69
N ILE A 253 -12.06 8.56 2.91
CA ILE A 253 -11.42 8.55 4.21
C ILE A 253 -10.45 9.73 4.27
N ASP A 254 -10.65 10.67 5.20
CA ASP A 254 -9.70 11.77 5.45
C ASP A 254 -8.40 11.21 6.03
N VAL A 255 -7.25 11.70 5.57
CA VAL A 255 -5.93 11.22 6.01
C VAL A 255 -5.06 12.31 6.65
N LEU A 256 -5.67 13.31 7.21
CA LEU A 256 -5.07 14.35 8.07
C LEU A 256 -4.02 15.21 7.38
N GLY A 257 -4.06 15.31 6.05
CA GLY A 257 -3.22 16.13 5.20
C GLY A 257 -3.74 16.10 3.77
N LYS A 258 -3.35 17.05 2.92
CA LYS A 258 -3.88 17.17 1.56
C LYS A 258 -3.19 16.30 0.53
N ARG A 259 -1.98 15.80 0.85
CA ARG A 259 -1.14 15.09 -0.11
C ARG A 259 -0.80 13.67 0.36
N PRO A 260 -1.80 12.74 0.42
CA PRO A 260 -1.48 11.33 0.60
C PRO A 260 -0.80 10.81 -0.67
N SER A 261 0.41 10.22 -0.55
CA SER A 261 1.12 9.71 -1.70
C SER A 261 0.84 8.22 -1.95
N ASN A 262 0.87 7.36 -0.94
CA ASN A 262 0.64 5.93 -1.16
C ASN A 262 0.04 5.26 0.08
N ILE A 263 -0.35 3.98 -0.06
CA ILE A 263 -1.03 3.21 0.98
C ILE A 263 -0.51 1.77 1.00
N CYS A 264 -0.46 1.14 2.17
CA CYS A 264 -0.32 -0.30 2.31
C CYS A 264 -1.19 -0.85 3.44
N PHE A 265 -1.31 -2.18 3.52
CA PHE A 265 -2.04 -2.86 4.58
C PHE A 265 -1.09 -3.67 5.45
N GLY A 266 -1.37 -3.71 6.76
CA GLY A 266 -0.62 -4.46 7.74
C GLY A 266 -1.37 -4.59 9.06
N GLY A 267 -0.62 -4.59 10.16
CA GLY A 267 -1.15 -4.89 11.49
C GLY A 267 -1.34 -6.40 11.70
N PRO A 268 -1.77 -6.83 12.90
CA PRO A 268 -1.81 -8.26 13.25
C PRO A 268 -2.83 -9.08 12.46
N ASP A 269 -3.82 -8.43 11.88
CA ASP A 269 -4.92 -9.04 11.12
C ASP A 269 -5.03 -8.53 9.66
N GLY A 270 -4.05 -7.73 9.19
CA GLY A 270 -4.06 -7.14 7.86
C GLY A 270 -5.08 -6.03 7.65
N ARG A 271 -5.75 -5.59 8.71
CA ARG A 271 -6.84 -4.61 8.68
C ARG A 271 -6.43 -3.23 9.18
N THR A 272 -5.15 -2.91 9.16
CA THR A 272 -4.64 -1.56 9.36
C THR A 272 -4.06 -1.05 8.06
N ALA A 273 -4.62 0.03 7.53
CA ALA A 273 -4.06 0.76 6.41
C ALA A 273 -3.04 1.78 6.94
N TYR A 274 -1.89 1.88 6.27
CA TYR A 274 -0.85 2.88 6.53
C TYR A 274 -0.68 3.73 5.27
N VAL A 275 -0.71 5.04 5.46
CA VAL A 275 -0.65 6.03 4.37
C VAL A 275 0.55 6.93 4.58
N THR A 276 1.32 7.15 3.52
CA THR A 276 2.36 8.16 3.46
C THR A 276 1.72 9.53 3.21
N GLU A 277 1.92 10.46 4.15
CA GLU A 277 1.30 11.79 4.15
C GLU A 277 2.38 12.86 4.04
N VAL A 278 2.39 13.58 2.91
CA VAL A 278 3.48 14.46 2.47
C VAL A 278 3.48 15.81 3.18
N ASP A 279 2.32 16.37 3.57
CA ASP A 279 2.28 17.72 4.16
C ASP A 279 2.99 17.81 5.51
N HIS A 280 2.89 16.74 6.31
CA HIS A 280 3.56 16.63 7.59
C HIS A 280 4.74 15.66 7.55
N THR A 281 5.01 15.03 6.38
CA THR A 281 6.10 14.07 6.16
C THR A 281 6.12 12.96 7.21
N ARG A 282 4.99 12.26 7.32
CA ARG A 282 4.73 11.24 8.34
C ARG A 282 3.90 10.07 7.79
N LEU A 283 3.80 9.01 8.57
CA LEU A 283 2.81 7.95 8.36
C LEU A 283 1.53 8.25 9.15
N VAL A 284 0.40 8.00 8.49
CA VAL A 284 -0.95 8.01 9.06
C VAL A 284 -1.50 6.60 8.98
N GLN A 285 -2.37 6.20 9.91
CA GLN A 285 -3.01 4.89 9.92
C GLN A 285 -4.49 4.98 10.21
N PHE A 286 -5.26 4.00 9.72
CA PHE A 286 -6.67 3.78 10.06
C PHE A 286 -7.04 2.31 9.96
N ARG A 287 -8.12 1.90 10.67
CA ARG A 287 -8.65 0.55 10.58
C ARG A 287 -9.58 0.41 9.39
N VAL A 288 -9.57 -0.76 8.76
CA VAL A 288 -10.43 -1.12 7.63
C VAL A 288 -11.25 -2.37 7.93
N ASP A 289 -12.32 -2.56 7.16
CA ASP A 289 -13.27 -3.67 7.32
C ASP A 289 -12.77 -5.00 6.74
N ARG A 290 -11.79 -4.97 5.82
CA ARG A 290 -11.24 -6.17 5.15
C ARG A 290 -9.72 -6.12 5.15
N PRO A 291 -9.03 -7.27 5.28
CA PRO A 291 -7.57 -7.28 5.20
C PRO A 291 -7.08 -6.99 3.78
N GLY A 292 -5.87 -6.45 3.69
CA GLY A 292 -5.19 -6.24 2.40
C GLY A 292 -4.86 -7.55 1.70
N ALA A 293 -5.02 -7.60 0.38
CA ALA A 293 -4.76 -8.79 -0.42
C ALA A 293 -3.29 -9.24 -0.34
N ALA A 294 -2.34 -8.33 -0.55
CA ALA A 294 -0.91 -8.62 -0.49
C ALA A 294 -0.46 -9.10 0.90
N TRP A 295 -1.01 -8.51 1.98
CA TRP A 295 -0.74 -8.95 3.34
C TRP A 295 -1.17 -10.39 3.55
N THR A 296 -2.38 -10.76 3.14
CA THR A 296 -2.93 -12.12 3.27
C THR A 296 -2.08 -13.14 2.53
N VAL A 297 -1.63 -12.81 1.31
CA VAL A 297 -0.76 -13.65 0.50
C VAL A 297 0.60 -13.88 1.19
N ASN A 298 1.18 -12.85 1.79
CA ASN A 298 2.49 -12.95 2.45
C ASN A 298 2.42 -13.75 3.77
N GLN A 299 1.35 -13.62 4.55
CA GLN A 299 1.16 -14.37 5.80
C GLN A 299 0.96 -15.88 5.58
N SER A 300 0.30 -16.27 4.49
CA SER A 300 0.06 -17.69 4.19
C SER A 300 1.34 -18.50 3.98
N SER A 301 2.48 -17.84 3.73
CA SER A 301 3.79 -18.47 3.55
C SER A 301 4.54 -18.74 4.87
N GLY A 302 4.17 -18.05 5.95
CA GLY A 302 4.78 -18.23 7.28
C GLY A 302 4.25 -19.46 8.04
N ALA A 303 3.04 -19.90 7.74
CA ALA A 303 2.38 -21.00 8.46
C ALA A 303 2.97 -22.39 8.15
N GLY A 304 3.85 -22.53 7.17
CA GLY A 304 4.47 -23.80 6.76
C GLY A 304 5.85 -24.08 7.39
N LYS A 305 6.40 -23.21 8.25
CA LYS A 305 7.76 -23.36 8.80
C LYS A 305 7.82 -23.84 10.26
N THR A 306 6.70 -24.21 10.85
CA THR A 306 6.66 -24.85 12.18
C THR A 306 6.29 -26.33 12.02
N LYS A 307 7.26 -27.15 11.69
CA LYS A 307 7.32 -28.58 12.00
C LYS A 307 8.77 -29.00 12.24
#